data_08c3c4d0e8c676167b41224a0b22e367
#
_entry.id   08c3c4d0e8c676167b41224a0b22e367
#
_cell.length_a   1.000
_cell.length_b   1.000
_cell.length_c   1.000
_cell.angle_alpha   90.00
_cell.angle_beta   90.00
_cell.angle_gamma   90.00
#
_symmetry.space_group_name_H-M   'P 1'
#
loop_
_entity.id
_entity.type
_entity.pdbx_description
1 polymer ?
#
loop_
_entity_poly.entity_id
_entity_poly.type
_entity_poly.pdbx_seq_one_letter_code
_entity_poly.pdbx_strand_id
1 'polypeptide(L)'
;MKKILSAALLATAATLVAPALADDSSAMLGAGGIVLTKNADIRMAAEDLYLSPRQVKVHYTFTNDSNQDIDTIVAFPLPDVDNYELAESPIGTTMDTTPNFVGFALTVDGKKVVPTSEERAYFNGKDVTAQLLALGAPLNVVIGGGYDKLNKLPKASHDALVKAGLLEDEGSDSVHAKWVTKTKFWWKMHFPAGGTVSVDHTYQPVTGQTFFTTYALSDAGEFATYNKNYCIDAGTKASIQAGFATIGKKTGSEGMYNQYTTDFVIVTANNWKGPIGSFHLTIDKLKPSNILSLCWPGDIKKTGATRFESTLTNFAPKKDIQILVLEQPTPN
;
A
#
# COMPACT_ATOMS: atom_id res chain seq x y z
N MET A 1 8.22 30.18 -56.57
CA MET A 1 7.38 29.15 -55.89
C MET A 1 8.13 28.67 -54.65
N LYS A 2 7.84 29.23 -53.45
CA LYS A 2 8.48 28.87 -52.17
C LYS A 2 7.58 27.86 -51.48
N LYS A 3 8.07 26.64 -51.24
CA LYS A 3 7.40 25.62 -50.43
C LYS A 3 7.71 25.86 -48.95
N ILE A 4 6.67 26.15 -48.17
CA ILE A 4 6.76 26.24 -46.69
C ILE A 4 6.51 24.83 -46.16
N LEU A 5 7.53 24.25 -45.51
CA LEU A 5 7.40 23.04 -44.73
C LEU A 5 6.92 23.41 -43.32
N SER A 6 5.71 23.03 -42.98
CA SER A 6 5.21 23.13 -41.60
C SER A 6 5.67 21.88 -40.85
N ALA A 7 6.56 22.05 -39.88
CA ALA A 7 6.93 21.00 -38.92
C ALA A 7 5.90 20.98 -37.80
N ALA A 8 5.12 19.91 -37.72
CA ALA A 8 4.22 19.65 -36.59
C ALA A 8 5.03 19.09 -35.41
N LEU A 9 5.12 19.85 -34.33
CA LEU A 9 5.70 19.41 -33.07
C LEU A 9 4.65 18.54 -32.37
N LEU A 10 4.86 17.21 -32.34
CA LEU A 10 4.12 16.32 -31.46
C LEU A 10 4.67 16.50 -30.03
N ALA A 11 3.92 17.16 -29.19
CA ALA A 11 4.15 17.17 -27.75
C ALA A 11 3.64 15.85 -27.16
N THR A 12 4.52 14.91 -26.88
CA THR A 12 4.23 13.73 -26.08
C THR A 12 4.05 14.16 -24.62
N ALA A 13 2.81 14.23 -24.16
CA ALA A 13 2.50 14.36 -22.74
C ALA A 13 2.86 13.05 -22.05
N ALA A 14 3.99 13.02 -21.36
CA ALA A 14 4.32 11.95 -20.43
C ALA A 14 3.36 12.06 -19.23
N THR A 15 2.41 11.15 -19.13
CA THR A 15 1.57 10.99 -17.94
C THR A 15 2.46 10.44 -16.83
N LEU A 16 2.83 11.30 -15.89
CA LEU A 16 3.45 10.90 -14.64
C LEU A 16 2.36 10.16 -13.83
N VAL A 17 2.42 8.85 -13.81
CA VAL A 17 1.70 8.04 -12.83
C VAL A 17 2.36 8.33 -11.47
N ALA A 18 1.69 9.10 -10.63
CA ALA A 18 2.15 9.31 -9.26
C ALA A 18 1.93 8.00 -8.47
N PRO A 19 2.98 7.48 -7.80
CA PRO A 19 2.83 6.29 -6.95
C PRO A 19 1.89 6.58 -5.79
N ALA A 20 1.16 5.56 -5.36
CA ALA A 20 0.33 5.58 -4.17
C ALA A 20 1.20 5.69 -2.91
N LEU A 21 0.77 6.46 -1.92
CA LEU A 21 1.63 6.95 -0.85
C LEU A 21 1.01 6.71 0.53
N ALA A 22 1.63 5.90 1.39
CA ALA A 22 1.19 5.64 2.77
C ALA A 22 2.33 5.70 3.79
N ASP A 23 2.68 6.91 4.19
CA ASP A 23 3.42 7.30 5.38
C ASP A 23 2.86 8.64 5.83
N ASP A 24 3.07 9.04 7.09
CA ASP A 24 2.63 10.35 7.54
C ASP A 24 3.20 11.45 6.65
N SER A 25 2.34 12.32 6.20
CA SER A 25 2.68 13.46 5.35
C SER A 25 1.94 14.71 5.81
N SER A 26 2.62 15.86 5.71
CA SER A 26 1.91 17.13 5.75
C SER A 26 0.90 17.19 4.62
N ALA A 27 -0.28 17.75 4.88
CA ALA A 27 -1.38 17.79 3.92
C ALA A 27 -2.16 19.10 4.00
N MET A 28 -2.95 19.36 2.97
CA MET A 28 -3.90 20.47 2.93
C MET A 28 -5.25 20.01 2.37
N LEU A 29 -6.32 20.68 2.79
CA LEU A 29 -7.64 20.44 2.24
C LEU A 29 -7.79 21.18 0.91
N GLY A 30 -7.80 20.44 -0.19
CA GLY A 30 -8.03 20.97 -1.54
C GLY A 30 -9.48 20.79 -2.00
N ALA A 31 -9.84 21.39 -3.11
CA ALA A 31 -11.19 21.25 -3.73
C ALA A 31 -11.51 19.78 -4.12
N GLY A 32 -10.48 18.96 -4.35
CA GLY A 32 -10.59 17.53 -4.66
C GLY A 32 -10.29 16.61 -3.49
N GLY A 33 -10.35 17.08 -2.22
CA GLY A 33 -10.05 16.31 -1.01
C GLY A 33 -8.67 16.59 -0.44
N ILE A 34 -8.15 15.66 0.38
CA ILE A 34 -6.86 15.82 1.05
C ILE A 34 -5.71 15.67 0.05
N VAL A 35 -4.86 16.70 -0.03
CA VAL A 35 -3.66 16.77 -0.88
C VAL A 35 -2.42 16.76 0.00
N LEU A 36 -1.50 15.82 -0.24
CA LEU A 36 -0.23 15.76 0.48
C LEU A 36 0.66 16.93 0.03
N THR A 37 1.34 17.54 0.99
CA THR A 37 2.18 18.74 0.77
C THR A 37 3.53 18.59 1.42
N LYS A 38 4.52 19.37 0.97
CA LYS A 38 5.81 19.45 1.62
C LYS A 38 5.76 20.40 2.81
N ASN A 39 6.44 20.03 3.90
CA ASN A 39 6.66 20.88 5.06
C ASN A 39 8.17 21.18 5.18
N ALA A 40 8.53 22.46 5.27
CA ALA A 40 9.92 22.90 5.30
C ALA A 40 10.47 23.07 6.74
N ASP A 41 9.63 22.99 7.75
CA ASP A 41 9.98 23.35 9.13
C ASP A 41 9.90 22.13 10.07
N ILE A 42 9.06 21.15 9.77
CA ILE A 42 8.88 19.95 10.58
C ILE A 42 9.72 18.81 10.01
N ARG A 43 10.59 18.26 10.83
CA ARG A 43 11.47 17.13 10.48
C ARG A 43 10.98 15.85 11.16
N MET A 44 11.00 14.75 10.41
CA MET A 44 10.86 13.40 10.99
C MET A 44 12.20 13.00 11.61
N ALA A 45 12.32 13.19 12.94
CA ALA A 45 13.55 12.93 13.67
C ALA A 45 13.84 11.44 13.80
N ALA A 46 12.80 10.64 13.99
CA ALA A 46 12.89 9.18 14.04
C ALA A 46 11.60 8.53 13.54
N GLU A 47 11.75 7.33 13.01
CA GLU A 47 10.68 6.40 12.68
C GLU A 47 11.10 4.98 13.09
N ASP A 48 10.23 4.30 13.85
CA ASP A 48 10.36 2.88 14.20
C ASP A 48 9.17 2.13 13.59
N LEU A 49 9.45 1.32 12.56
CA LEU A 49 8.47 0.58 11.79
C LEU A 49 8.55 -0.91 12.10
N TYR A 50 7.46 -1.46 12.63
CA TYR A 50 7.21 -2.91 12.67
C TYR A 50 6.26 -3.29 11.53
N LEU A 51 6.68 -4.22 10.68
CA LEU A 51 5.95 -4.69 9.50
C LEU A 51 5.83 -6.22 9.50
N SER A 52 4.61 -6.69 9.36
CA SER A 52 4.30 -8.11 9.14
C SER A 52 3.05 -8.25 8.26
N PRO A 53 2.76 -9.42 7.68
CA PRO A 53 1.52 -9.63 6.91
C PRO A 53 0.23 -9.44 7.72
N ARG A 54 0.31 -9.34 9.05
CA ARG A 54 -0.88 -9.24 9.93
C ARG A 54 -0.96 -7.96 10.74
N GLN A 55 0.13 -7.24 10.85
CA GLN A 55 0.17 -6.03 11.66
C GLN A 55 1.25 -5.08 11.19
N VAL A 56 0.90 -3.79 11.16
CA VAL A 56 1.84 -2.68 11.08
C VAL A 56 1.75 -1.89 12.38
N LYS A 57 2.91 -1.50 12.91
CA LYS A 57 3.04 -0.52 13.98
C LYS A 57 4.11 0.48 13.58
N VAL A 58 3.81 1.74 13.73
CA VAL A 58 4.78 2.81 13.46
C VAL A 58 4.81 3.75 14.64
N HIS A 59 6.01 4.11 15.07
CA HIS A 59 6.24 5.16 16.02
C HIS A 59 7.10 6.25 15.36
N TYR A 60 6.56 7.45 15.28
CA TYR A 60 7.25 8.61 14.74
C TYR A 60 7.64 9.58 15.85
N THR A 61 8.78 10.22 15.67
CA THR A 61 9.19 11.39 16.43
C THR A 61 9.38 12.55 15.46
N PHE A 62 8.53 13.56 15.55
CA PHE A 62 8.62 14.77 14.75
C PHE A 62 9.21 15.92 15.59
N THR A 63 9.99 16.78 14.97
CA THR A 63 10.54 17.99 15.59
C THR A 63 10.20 19.20 14.71
N ASN A 64 9.62 20.22 15.32
CA ASN A 64 9.46 21.54 14.70
C ASN A 64 10.76 22.31 14.88
N ASP A 65 11.52 22.48 13.81
CA ASP A 65 12.81 23.19 13.83
C ASP A 65 12.64 24.72 13.74
N SER A 66 11.40 25.24 13.69
CA SER A 66 11.12 26.65 13.65
C SER A 66 10.92 27.22 15.07
N ASN A 67 10.91 28.55 15.19
CA ASN A 67 10.65 29.27 16.43
C ASN A 67 9.16 29.66 16.59
N GLN A 68 8.27 29.09 15.82
CA GLN A 68 6.82 29.33 15.85
C GLN A 68 6.06 28.02 15.95
N ASP A 69 4.90 28.06 16.61
CA ASP A 69 3.97 26.95 16.61
C ASP A 69 3.41 26.73 15.20
N ILE A 70 3.28 25.47 14.81
CA ILE A 70 2.74 25.09 13.50
C ILE A 70 1.53 24.20 13.70
N ASP A 71 0.37 24.68 13.24
CA ASP A 71 -0.83 23.86 13.08
C ASP A 71 -0.96 23.41 11.63
N THR A 72 -1.07 22.12 11.40
CA THR A 72 -1.21 21.55 10.04
C THR A 72 -2.11 20.32 10.03
N ILE A 73 -2.49 19.90 8.84
CA ILE A 73 -3.12 18.60 8.63
C ILE A 73 -2.01 17.59 8.38
N VAL A 74 -2.10 16.45 9.05
CA VAL A 74 -1.28 15.28 8.77
C VAL A 74 -2.19 14.22 8.15
N ALA A 75 -1.72 13.54 7.13
CA ALA A 75 -2.46 12.50 6.45
C ALA A 75 -1.61 11.23 6.32
N PHE A 76 -2.26 10.10 6.52
CA PHE A 76 -1.72 8.77 6.32
C PHE A 76 -2.54 8.06 5.24
N PRO A 77 -2.06 7.99 4.00
CA PRO A 77 -2.71 7.26 2.94
C PRO A 77 -2.44 5.76 3.06
N LEU A 78 -3.44 4.93 2.79
CA LEU A 78 -3.27 3.48 2.63
C LEU A 78 -2.78 3.15 1.21
N PRO A 79 -2.22 1.95 0.98
CA PRO A 79 -2.02 1.42 -0.34
C PRO A 79 -3.32 1.46 -1.17
N ASP A 80 -3.18 1.74 -2.45
CA ASP A 80 -4.31 1.77 -3.38
C ASP A 80 -4.97 0.38 -3.47
N VAL A 81 -6.30 0.37 -3.53
CA VAL A 81 -7.09 -0.84 -3.75
C VAL A 81 -7.52 -0.86 -5.22
N ASP A 82 -6.87 -1.68 -6.03
CA ASP A 82 -7.31 -1.95 -7.39
C ASP A 82 -8.48 -2.94 -7.35
N ASN A 83 -9.69 -2.43 -7.61
CA ASN A 83 -10.89 -3.25 -7.53
C ASN A 83 -11.00 -4.31 -8.63
N TYR A 84 -10.28 -4.12 -9.74
CA TYR A 84 -10.24 -5.10 -10.84
C TYR A 84 -9.29 -6.25 -10.51
N GLU A 85 -8.04 -5.91 -10.16
CA GLU A 85 -7.02 -6.93 -9.88
C GLU A 85 -7.31 -7.73 -8.60
N LEU A 86 -7.96 -7.09 -7.61
CA LEU A 86 -8.25 -7.72 -6.33
C LEU A 86 -9.64 -8.40 -6.27
N ALA A 87 -10.46 -8.31 -7.32
CA ALA A 87 -11.80 -8.89 -7.35
C ALA A 87 -11.82 -10.40 -7.05
N GLU A 88 -10.80 -11.12 -7.53
CA GLU A 88 -10.67 -12.57 -7.36
C GLU A 88 -9.59 -12.97 -6.33
N SER A 89 -8.96 -12.00 -5.69
CA SER A 89 -7.88 -12.25 -4.74
C SER A 89 -8.38 -12.11 -3.31
N PRO A 90 -8.18 -13.11 -2.44
CA PRO A 90 -8.47 -12.97 -1.02
C PRO A 90 -7.62 -11.83 -0.44
N ILE A 91 -8.27 -10.84 0.14
CA ILE A 91 -7.60 -9.76 0.87
C ILE A 91 -7.67 -10.09 2.35
N GLY A 92 -6.50 -10.17 3.00
CA GLY A 92 -6.39 -10.39 4.42
C GLY A 92 -6.72 -9.14 5.22
N THR A 93 -7.97 -8.68 5.16
CA THR A 93 -8.47 -7.64 6.06
C THR A 93 -9.45 -8.26 7.04
N THR A 94 -9.41 -7.84 8.29
CA THR A 94 -10.27 -8.40 9.35
C THR A 94 -11.56 -7.61 9.56
N MET A 95 -11.73 -6.44 8.97
CA MET A 95 -12.87 -5.58 9.24
C MET A 95 -13.72 -5.36 7.99
N ASP A 96 -15.00 -5.74 8.08
CA ASP A 96 -16.02 -5.47 7.05
C ASP A 96 -16.53 -4.02 7.09
N THR A 97 -15.87 -3.12 7.84
CA THR A 97 -16.33 -1.74 8.02
C THR A 97 -15.49 -0.77 7.21
N THR A 98 -16.04 -0.25 6.14
CA THR A 98 -15.51 0.93 5.45
C THR A 98 -15.93 2.20 6.20
N PRO A 99 -15.08 3.24 6.21
CA PRO A 99 -13.79 3.35 5.54
C PRO A 99 -12.58 2.89 6.37
N ASN A 100 -12.73 2.51 7.65
CA ASN A 100 -11.61 2.03 8.50
C ASN A 100 -11.51 0.49 8.49
N PHE A 101 -11.42 -0.08 7.33
CA PHE A 101 -11.36 -1.54 7.14
C PHE A 101 -10.06 -2.19 7.63
N VAL A 102 -9.02 -1.40 7.88
CA VAL A 102 -7.73 -1.86 8.42
C VAL A 102 -7.62 -1.75 9.94
N GLY A 103 -8.65 -1.20 10.62
CA GLY A 103 -8.62 -0.96 12.07
C GLY A 103 -7.53 0.06 12.47
N PHE A 104 -7.31 1.09 11.65
CA PHE A 104 -6.32 2.12 11.90
C PHE A 104 -6.60 2.82 13.24
N ALA A 105 -5.64 2.79 14.13
CA ALA A 105 -5.67 3.45 15.42
C ALA A 105 -4.45 4.37 15.56
N LEU A 106 -4.67 5.54 16.18
CA LEU A 106 -3.72 6.64 16.24
C LEU A 106 -3.64 7.19 17.66
N THR A 107 -2.41 7.45 18.14
CA THR A 107 -2.15 8.29 19.32
C THR A 107 -1.16 9.40 18.99
N VAL A 108 -1.33 10.55 19.62
CA VAL A 108 -0.40 11.68 19.57
C VAL A 108 -0.01 12.02 21.00
N ASP A 109 1.26 11.99 21.32
CA ASP A 109 1.81 12.16 22.68
C ASP A 109 1.07 11.26 23.71
N GLY A 110 0.85 10.00 23.32
CA GLY A 110 0.16 8.98 24.12
C GLY A 110 -1.36 9.19 24.25
N LYS A 111 -1.93 10.23 23.66
CA LYS A 111 -3.37 10.50 23.70
C LYS A 111 -4.04 9.98 22.43
N LYS A 112 -5.12 9.19 22.59
CA LYS A 112 -5.89 8.67 21.47
C LYS A 112 -6.50 9.80 20.66
N VAL A 113 -6.32 9.73 19.33
CA VAL A 113 -6.92 10.64 18.36
C VAL A 113 -7.81 9.81 17.43
N VAL A 114 -8.97 10.35 17.05
CA VAL A 114 -9.84 9.74 16.06
C VAL A 114 -9.62 10.47 14.74
N PRO A 115 -8.97 9.84 13.75
CA PRO A 115 -8.74 10.47 12.46
C PRO A 115 -10.05 10.51 11.65
N THR A 116 -10.12 11.44 10.73
CA THR A 116 -11.13 11.43 9.66
C THR A 116 -10.62 10.57 8.51
N SER A 117 -11.49 9.78 7.91
CA SER A 117 -11.18 9.00 6.72
C SER A 117 -11.77 9.65 5.47
N GLU A 118 -11.05 9.56 4.38
CA GLU A 118 -11.47 9.95 3.04
C GLU A 118 -11.26 8.79 2.08
N GLU A 119 -12.30 8.41 1.34
CA GLU A 119 -12.21 7.47 0.22
C GLU A 119 -12.52 8.18 -1.08
N ARG A 120 -11.72 7.91 -2.11
CA ARG A 120 -11.93 8.39 -3.47
C ARG A 120 -11.67 7.29 -4.48
N ALA A 121 -12.38 7.36 -5.59
CA ALA A 121 -12.22 6.42 -6.70
C ALA A 121 -11.63 7.12 -7.93
N TYR A 122 -10.67 6.45 -8.57
CA TYR A 122 -9.97 6.97 -9.75
C TYR A 122 -10.02 5.94 -10.89
N PHE A 123 -10.32 6.43 -12.08
CA PHE A 123 -10.26 5.63 -13.30
C PHE A 123 -9.45 6.38 -14.37
N ASN A 124 -8.41 5.72 -14.90
CA ASN A 124 -7.49 6.33 -15.86
C ASN A 124 -6.95 7.70 -15.39
N GLY A 125 -6.61 7.79 -14.09
CA GLY A 125 -6.08 9.01 -13.46
C GLY A 125 -7.11 10.12 -13.18
N LYS A 126 -8.39 9.91 -13.50
CA LYS A 126 -9.48 10.88 -13.25
C LYS A 126 -10.25 10.48 -12.00
N ASP A 127 -10.57 11.44 -11.15
CA ASP A 127 -11.48 11.26 -10.02
C ASP A 127 -12.92 11.01 -10.54
N VAL A 128 -13.46 9.84 -10.26
CA VAL A 128 -14.80 9.40 -10.61
C VAL A 128 -15.73 9.26 -9.39
N THR A 129 -15.25 9.70 -8.23
CA THR A 129 -15.94 9.55 -6.94
C THR A 129 -17.39 10.07 -7.00
N ALA A 130 -17.56 11.31 -7.45
CA ALA A 130 -18.89 11.93 -7.52
C ALA A 130 -19.82 11.18 -8.48
N GLN A 131 -19.30 10.68 -9.61
CA GLN A 131 -20.06 9.89 -10.58
C GLN A 131 -20.53 8.56 -9.98
N LEU A 132 -19.66 7.84 -9.28
CA LEU A 132 -19.99 6.57 -8.64
C LEU A 132 -21.05 6.77 -7.56
N LEU A 133 -20.87 7.77 -6.69
CA LEU A 133 -21.83 8.08 -5.62
C LEU A 133 -23.20 8.49 -6.17
N ALA A 134 -23.24 9.27 -7.24
CA ALA A 134 -24.49 9.67 -7.89
C ALA A 134 -25.27 8.46 -8.47
N LEU A 135 -24.56 7.39 -8.85
CA LEU A 135 -25.15 6.14 -9.32
C LEU A 135 -25.41 5.11 -8.21
N GLY A 136 -25.08 5.44 -6.95
CA GLY A 136 -25.23 4.55 -5.80
C GLY A 136 -24.19 3.45 -5.75
N ALA A 137 -23.11 3.54 -6.53
CA ALA A 137 -22.04 2.56 -6.56
C ALA A 137 -21.09 2.70 -5.36
N PRO A 138 -20.59 1.58 -4.78
CA PRO A 138 -19.59 1.63 -3.74
C PRO A 138 -18.26 2.13 -4.32
N LEU A 139 -17.51 2.91 -3.55
CA LEU A 139 -16.16 3.32 -3.94
C LEU A 139 -15.18 2.17 -3.81
N ASN A 140 -15.30 1.36 -2.76
CA ASN A 140 -14.53 0.15 -2.53
C ASN A 140 -15.41 -1.07 -2.77
N VAL A 141 -15.03 -1.89 -3.73
CA VAL A 141 -15.83 -3.06 -4.15
C VAL A 141 -15.36 -4.33 -3.45
N VAL A 142 -14.05 -4.47 -3.23
CA VAL A 142 -13.46 -5.70 -2.70
C VAL A 142 -13.52 -5.81 -1.18
N ILE A 143 -13.87 -4.72 -0.49
CA ILE A 143 -13.93 -4.65 0.97
C ILE A 143 -15.31 -4.20 1.44
N GLY A 144 -15.74 -4.65 2.63
CA GLY A 144 -16.95 -4.17 3.30
C GLY A 144 -18.24 -4.50 2.55
N GLY A 145 -18.30 -5.64 1.88
CA GLY A 145 -19.47 -6.08 1.13
C GLY A 145 -19.77 -5.19 -0.09
N GLY A 146 -18.74 -4.50 -0.62
CA GLY A 146 -18.87 -3.63 -1.78
C GLY A 146 -19.31 -4.37 -3.03
N TYR A 147 -18.85 -5.61 -3.20
CA TYR A 147 -19.24 -6.46 -4.33
C TYR A 147 -20.76 -6.75 -4.32
N ASP A 148 -21.32 -7.10 -3.17
CA ASP A 148 -22.75 -7.30 -3.02
C ASP A 148 -23.56 -6.03 -3.30
N LYS A 149 -23.05 -4.86 -2.91
CA LYS A 149 -23.68 -3.56 -3.21
C LYS A 149 -23.64 -3.26 -4.70
N LEU A 150 -22.51 -3.55 -5.36
CA LEU A 150 -22.34 -3.37 -6.80
C LEU A 150 -23.34 -4.22 -7.58
N ASN A 151 -23.45 -5.51 -7.24
CA ASN A 151 -24.38 -6.45 -7.88
C ASN A 151 -25.87 -6.13 -7.64
N LYS A 152 -26.18 -5.39 -6.59
CA LYS A 152 -27.55 -4.96 -6.25
C LYS A 152 -27.93 -3.59 -6.80
N LEU A 153 -27.08 -2.97 -7.62
CA LEU A 153 -27.39 -1.67 -8.23
C LEU A 153 -28.64 -1.77 -9.13
N PRO A 154 -29.46 -0.70 -9.16
CA PRO A 154 -30.52 -0.59 -10.14
C PRO A 154 -29.95 -0.75 -11.56
N LYS A 155 -30.70 -1.43 -12.45
CA LYS A 155 -30.27 -1.67 -13.84
C LYS A 155 -29.81 -0.39 -14.55
N ALA A 156 -30.51 0.72 -14.36
CA ALA A 156 -30.15 1.99 -14.97
C ALA A 156 -28.76 2.51 -14.51
N SER A 157 -28.43 2.34 -13.22
CA SER A 157 -27.10 2.69 -12.68
C SER A 157 -26.02 1.76 -13.23
N HIS A 158 -26.29 0.45 -13.25
CA HIS A 158 -25.40 -0.54 -13.82
C HIS A 158 -25.09 -0.25 -15.29
N ASP A 159 -26.13 -0.09 -16.15
CA ASP A 159 -25.97 0.23 -17.58
C ASP A 159 -25.19 1.53 -17.80
N ALA A 160 -25.39 2.54 -16.91
CA ALA A 160 -24.65 3.79 -16.98
C ALA A 160 -23.15 3.62 -16.66
N LEU A 161 -22.81 2.76 -15.70
CA LEU A 161 -21.42 2.45 -15.35
C LEU A 161 -20.72 1.66 -16.48
N VAL A 162 -21.41 0.67 -17.05
CA VAL A 162 -20.91 -0.09 -18.23
C VAL A 162 -20.66 0.84 -19.40
N LYS A 163 -21.65 1.71 -19.72
CA LYS A 163 -21.52 2.70 -20.81
C LYS A 163 -20.38 3.69 -20.58
N ALA A 164 -20.08 4.03 -19.31
CA ALA A 164 -18.96 4.88 -18.94
C ALA A 164 -17.61 4.15 -18.96
N GLY A 165 -17.58 2.83 -19.19
CA GLY A 165 -16.39 2.00 -19.16
C GLY A 165 -15.83 1.77 -17.74
N LEU A 166 -16.64 2.05 -16.71
CA LEU A 166 -16.28 1.87 -15.31
C LEU A 166 -16.56 0.46 -14.79
N LEU A 167 -17.45 -0.27 -15.45
CA LEU A 167 -17.70 -1.68 -15.21
C LEU A 167 -17.40 -2.48 -16.48
N GLU A 168 -16.87 -3.67 -16.27
CA GLU A 168 -16.81 -4.74 -17.26
C GLU A 168 -17.82 -5.81 -16.85
N ASP A 169 -18.79 -6.07 -17.73
CA ASP A 169 -19.85 -7.05 -17.54
C ASP A 169 -19.71 -8.08 -18.66
N GLU A 170 -19.23 -9.26 -18.31
CA GLU A 170 -19.04 -10.36 -19.25
C GLU A 170 -20.31 -11.22 -19.46
N GLY A 171 -21.46 -10.77 -18.94
CA GLY A 171 -22.76 -11.42 -19.15
C GLY A 171 -22.97 -12.72 -18.35
N SER A 172 -22.07 -13.05 -17.45
CA SER A 172 -22.19 -14.06 -16.42
C SER A 172 -22.00 -13.36 -15.07
N ASP A 173 -22.41 -13.91 -13.96
CA ASP A 173 -22.41 -13.29 -12.61
C ASP A 173 -21.10 -12.57 -12.17
N SER A 174 -20.20 -12.26 -13.09
CA SER A 174 -18.90 -11.63 -12.90
C SER A 174 -18.93 -10.18 -13.41
N VAL A 175 -19.11 -9.24 -12.50
CA VAL A 175 -19.02 -7.80 -12.78
C VAL A 175 -17.73 -7.26 -12.18
N HIS A 176 -16.88 -6.67 -13.01
CA HIS A 176 -15.58 -6.16 -12.58
C HIS A 176 -15.55 -4.63 -12.57
N ALA A 177 -15.26 -4.05 -11.41
CA ALA A 177 -15.07 -2.62 -11.25
C ALA A 177 -13.67 -2.21 -11.73
N LYS A 178 -13.59 -1.19 -12.60
CA LYS A 178 -12.32 -0.79 -13.26
C LYS A 178 -11.67 0.43 -12.61
N TRP A 179 -12.11 0.86 -11.45
CA TRP A 179 -11.51 1.98 -10.72
C TRP A 179 -10.64 1.51 -9.56
N VAL A 180 -9.69 2.35 -9.21
CA VAL A 180 -8.82 2.21 -8.05
C VAL A 180 -9.39 3.04 -6.91
N THR A 181 -9.53 2.45 -5.72
CA THR A 181 -9.95 3.15 -4.51
C THR A 181 -8.73 3.61 -3.73
N LYS A 182 -8.72 4.88 -3.34
CA LYS A 182 -7.70 5.49 -2.51
C LYS A 182 -8.30 5.91 -1.19
N THR A 183 -7.77 5.39 -0.08
CA THR A 183 -8.20 5.70 1.28
C THR A 183 -7.10 6.45 2.01
N LYS A 184 -7.46 7.55 2.67
CA LYS A 184 -6.56 8.34 3.52
C LYS A 184 -7.21 8.55 4.87
N PHE A 185 -6.40 8.42 5.93
CA PHE A 185 -6.72 8.94 7.25
C PHE A 185 -6.05 10.28 7.43
N TRP A 186 -6.72 11.23 8.05
CA TRP A 186 -6.14 12.53 8.29
C TRP A 186 -6.65 13.14 9.60
N TRP A 187 -5.82 14.02 10.22
CA TRP A 187 -6.13 14.69 11.46
C TRP A 187 -5.40 16.04 11.53
N LYS A 188 -5.88 16.93 12.40
CA LYS A 188 -5.18 18.16 12.71
C LYS A 188 -4.10 17.88 13.75
N MET A 189 -2.94 18.49 13.59
CA MET A 189 -1.81 18.32 14.45
C MET A 189 -1.15 19.64 14.77
N HIS A 190 -0.77 19.83 16.03
CA HIS A 190 -0.06 20.98 16.56
C HIS A 190 1.38 20.59 16.85
N PHE A 191 2.33 21.37 16.34
CA PHE A 191 3.76 21.21 16.55
C PHE A 191 4.28 22.45 17.26
N PRO A 192 4.58 22.38 18.59
CA PRO A 192 5.12 23.53 19.35
C PRO A 192 6.44 24.03 18.78
N ALA A 193 6.71 25.33 18.89
CA ALA A 193 7.96 25.97 18.49
C ALA A 193 9.17 25.28 19.13
N GLY A 194 10.10 24.77 18.31
CA GLY A 194 11.28 24.02 18.77
C GLY A 194 10.94 22.70 19.49
N GLY A 195 9.67 22.31 19.51
CA GLY A 195 9.17 21.16 20.24
C GLY A 195 9.24 19.85 19.46
N THR A 196 9.00 18.76 20.20
CA THR A 196 8.94 17.40 19.66
C THR A 196 7.57 16.82 19.97
N VAL A 197 7.00 16.09 19.00
CA VAL A 197 5.71 15.40 19.11
C VAL A 197 5.88 13.94 18.70
N SER A 198 5.31 13.02 19.46
CA SER A 198 5.28 11.59 19.12
C SER A 198 3.95 11.18 18.52
N VAL A 199 3.99 10.30 17.53
CA VAL A 199 2.80 9.75 16.88
C VAL A 199 2.94 8.24 16.77
N ASP A 200 1.92 7.50 17.22
CA ASP A 200 1.89 6.06 17.08
C ASP A 200 0.71 5.65 16.22
N HIS A 201 0.97 4.76 15.28
CA HIS A 201 -0.05 4.09 14.47
C HIS A 201 -0.02 2.59 14.70
N THR A 202 -1.18 1.98 14.67
CA THR A 202 -1.30 0.52 14.54
C THR A 202 -2.48 0.20 13.64
N TYR A 203 -2.28 -0.77 12.73
CA TYR A 203 -3.34 -1.24 11.85
C TYR A 203 -3.00 -2.63 11.29
N GLN A 204 -3.99 -3.30 10.71
CA GLN A 204 -3.80 -4.49 9.91
C GLN A 204 -3.60 -4.08 8.45
N PRO A 205 -2.47 -4.44 7.81
CA PRO A 205 -2.24 -4.07 6.43
C PRO A 205 -3.21 -4.77 5.47
N VAL A 206 -3.44 -4.16 4.33
CA VAL A 206 -3.99 -4.86 3.17
C VAL A 206 -2.91 -5.82 2.70
N THR A 207 -3.17 -7.11 2.79
CA THR A 207 -2.23 -8.16 2.43
C THR A 207 -2.81 -8.97 1.28
N GLY A 208 -2.16 -8.94 0.14
CA GLY A 208 -2.49 -9.82 -0.98
C GLY A 208 -2.20 -11.27 -0.60
N GLN A 209 -3.16 -12.16 -0.86
CA GLN A 209 -3.04 -13.60 -0.60
C GLN A 209 -3.24 -14.36 -1.89
N THR A 210 -2.31 -15.24 -2.22
CA THR A 210 -2.40 -16.14 -3.37
C THR A 210 -1.50 -17.36 -3.15
N PHE A 211 -1.33 -18.18 -4.18
CA PHE A 211 -0.42 -19.32 -4.15
C PHE A 211 0.85 -19.01 -4.92
N PHE A 212 2.00 -19.30 -4.31
CA PHE A 212 3.29 -19.25 -4.96
C PHE A 212 3.68 -20.67 -5.41
N THR A 213 3.78 -20.87 -6.71
CA THR A 213 4.03 -22.17 -7.33
C THR A 213 5.43 -22.28 -7.93
N THR A 214 5.83 -23.47 -8.37
CA THR A 214 7.08 -23.68 -9.09
C THR A 214 7.20 -22.83 -10.35
N TYR A 215 6.06 -22.53 -11.01
CA TYR A 215 6.00 -21.64 -12.18
C TYR A 215 6.51 -20.23 -11.89
N ALA A 216 6.20 -19.69 -10.71
CA ALA A 216 6.66 -18.34 -10.30
C ALA A 216 8.20 -18.24 -10.22
N LEU A 217 8.94 -19.36 -10.10
CA LEU A 217 10.41 -19.40 -10.11
C LEU A 217 11.00 -19.71 -11.48
N SER A 218 10.20 -20.01 -12.49
CA SER A 218 10.68 -20.36 -13.82
C SER A 218 10.97 -19.10 -14.66
N ASP A 219 11.90 -19.22 -15.59
CA ASP A 219 12.24 -18.13 -16.52
C ASP A 219 11.11 -17.87 -17.53
N ALA A 220 10.26 -18.89 -17.79
CA ALA A 220 9.06 -18.76 -18.61
C ALA A 220 7.86 -18.20 -17.84
N GLY A 221 7.98 -18.06 -16.50
CA GLY A 221 6.93 -17.57 -15.61
C GLY A 221 7.20 -16.12 -15.16
N GLU A 222 6.86 -15.85 -13.90
CA GLU A 222 6.86 -14.51 -13.33
C GLU A 222 8.13 -14.17 -12.54
N PHE A 223 9.19 -15.02 -12.59
CA PHE A 223 10.37 -14.84 -11.76
C PHE A 223 11.02 -13.46 -11.91
N ALA A 224 11.07 -12.92 -13.13
CA ALA A 224 11.63 -11.58 -13.35
C ALA A 224 10.85 -10.49 -12.58
N THR A 225 9.52 -10.58 -12.55
CA THR A 225 8.64 -9.67 -11.79
C THR A 225 8.83 -9.83 -10.30
N TYR A 226 8.81 -11.06 -9.78
CA TYR A 226 9.07 -11.34 -8.36
C TYR A 226 10.46 -10.86 -7.93
N ASN A 227 11.48 -11.13 -8.74
CA ASN A 227 12.85 -10.70 -8.43
C ASN A 227 13.00 -9.19 -8.45
N LYS A 228 12.34 -8.50 -9.38
CA LYS A 228 12.32 -7.03 -9.44
C LYS A 228 11.68 -6.41 -8.20
N ASN A 229 10.58 -6.99 -7.71
CA ASN A 229 9.79 -6.44 -6.62
C ASN A 229 10.34 -6.84 -5.24
N TYR A 230 10.87 -8.06 -5.11
CA TYR A 230 11.24 -8.63 -3.81
C TYR A 230 12.70 -9.03 -3.69
N CYS A 231 13.54 -8.83 -4.72
CA CYS A 231 14.98 -9.15 -4.70
C CYS A 231 15.28 -10.59 -4.23
N ILE A 232 14.65 -11.59 -4.86
CA ILE A 232 14.84 -13.01 -4.54
C ILE A 232 16.25 -13.43 -4.96
N ASP A 233 17.19 -13.45 -4.02
CA ASP A 233 18.57 -13.88 -4.26
C ASP A 233 18.70 -15.40 -4.47
N ALA A 234 19.89 -15.85 -4.88
CA ALA A 234 20.15 -17.26 -5.13
C ALA A 234 19.91 -18.16 -3.92
N GLY A 235 20.24 -17.69 -2.70
CA GLY A 235 20.02 -18.41 -1.46
C GLY A 235 18.53 -18.53 -1.10
N THR A 236 17.80 -17.45 -1.27
CA THR A 236 16.33 -17.42 -1.10
C THR A 236 15.65 -18.32 -2.12
N LYS A 237 16.05 -18.23 -3.42
CA LYS A 237 15.54 -19.12 -4.49
C LYS A 237 15.78 -20.60 -4.15
N ALA A 238 16.99 -20.96 -3.71
CA ALA A 238 17.31 -22.35 -3.31
C ALA A 238 16.48 -22.80 -2.11
N SER A 239 16.25 -21.92 -1.14
CA SER A 239 15.39 -22.23 0.03
C SER A 239 13.95 -22.48 -0.36
N ILE A 240 13.41 -21.69 -1.30
CA ILE A 240 12.05 -21.87 -1.84
C ILE A 240 11.95 -23.22 -2.58
N GLN A 241 12.93 -23.56 -3.42
CA GLN A 241 12.98 -24.83 -4.16
C GLN A 241 13.04 -26.03 -3.23
N ALA A 242 13.87 -25.98 -2.19
CA ALA A 242 13.95 -27.03 -1.16
C ALA A 242 12.62 -27.21 -0.42
N GLY A 243 11.92 -26.12 -0.16
CA GLY A 243 10.60 -26.13 0.44
C GLY A 243 9.53 -26.77 -0.45
N PHE A 244 9.52 -26.48 -1.75
CA PHE A 244 8.63 -27.16 -2.70
C PHE A 244 8.83 -28.68 -2.66
N ALA A 245 10.09 -29.14 -2.69
CA ALA A 245 10.40 -30.56 -2.60
C ALA A 245 9.88 -31.19 -1.29
N THR A 246 9.96 -30.45 -0.18
CA THR A 246 9.48 -30.89 1.14
C THR A 246 7.95 -30.95 1.18
N ILE A 247 7.27 -29.93 0.66
CA ILE A 247 5.81 -29.87 0.58
C ILE A 247 5.30 -31.00 -0.32
N GLY A 248 5.88 -31.17 -1.51
CA GLY A 248 5.50 -32.20 -2.46
C GLY A 248 5.62 -33.61 -1.90
N LYS A 249 6.66 -33.91 -1.13
CA LYS A 249 6.80 -35.22 -0.42
C LYS A 249 5.69 -35.45 0.60
N LYS A 250 5.16 -34.40 1.23
CA LYS A 250 4.10 -34.50 2.24
C LYS A 250 2.71 -34.58 1.62
N THR A 251 2.48 -33.92 0.51
CA THR A 251 1.14 -33.77 -0.10
C THR A 251 0.92 -34.70 -1.28
N GLY A 252 1.98 -35.29 -1.84
CA GLY A 252 1.89 -36.14 -3.05
C GLY A 252 1.62 -35.36 -4.34
N SER A 253 1.72 -34.02 -4.31
CA SER A 253 1.49 -33.11 -5.44
C SER A 253 2.68 -32.15 -5.61
N GLU A 254 2.69 -31.38 -6.71
CA GLU A 254 3.63 -30.25 -6.79
C GLU A 254 3.42 -29.33 -5.60
N GLY A 255 4.53 -29.01 -4.89
CA GLY A 255 4.46 -28.16 -3.72
C GLY A 255 4.02 -26.73 -4.09
N MET A 256 3.23 -26.11 -3.23
CA MET A 256 2.90 -24.69 -3.32
C MET A 256 3.01 -24.04 -1.93
N TYR A 257 3.31 -22.76 -1.90
CA TYR A 257 3.26 -21.94 -0.69
C TYR A 257 2.00 -21.09 -0.71
N ASN A 258 1.47 -20.79 0.48
CA ASN A 258 0.62 -19.62 0.64
C ASN A 258 1.52 -18.39 0.54
N GLN A 259 1.20 -17.49 -0.36
CA GLN A 259 1.91 -16.23 -0.57
C GLN A 259 1.17 -15.11 0.13
N TYR A 260 1.93 -14.27 0.83
CA TYR A 260 1.47 -13.02 1.42
C TYR A 260 2.36 -11.89 0.90
N THR A 261 1.76 -10.89 0.28
CA THR A 261 2.43 -9.66 -0.14
C THR A 261 1.89 -8.50 0.67
N THR A 262 2.78 -7.71 1.25
CA THR A 262 2.41 -6.55 2.07
C THR A 262 3.27 -5.37 1.67
N ASP A 263 2.60 -4.27 1.38
CA ASP A 263 3.24 -3.02 0.99
C ASP A 263 3.12 -2.00 2.13
N PHE A 264 4.20 -1.28 2.37
CA PHE A 264 4.23 -0.11 3.24
C PHE A 264 4.85 1.05 2.48
N VAL A 265 4.08 2.11 2.38
CA VAL A 265 4.51 3.28 1.63
C VAL A 265 5.28 4.19 2.55
N ILE A 266 6.56 4.38 2.26
CA ILE A 266 7.48 5.18 3.05
C ILE A 266 7.95 6.44 2.30
N VAL A 267 7.75 6.52 0.98
CA VAL A 267 8.28 7.64 0.19
C VAL A 267 7.65 9.00 0.55
N THR A 268 6.49 9.02 1.21
CA THR A 268 5.85 10.24 1.71
C THR A 268 6.60 10.90 2.85
N ALA A 269 7.47 10.17 3.55
CA ALA A 269 8.40 10.78 4.50
C ALA A 269 9.23 11.90 3.87
N ASN A 270 9.48 11.86 2.56
CA ASN A 270 10.16 12.93 1.82
C ASN A 270 9.35 14.25 1.73
N ASN A 271 8.12 14.30 2.22
CA ASN A 271 7.33 15.51 2.33
C ASN A 271 7.66 16.32 3.59
N TRP A 272 8.36 15.73 4.54
CA TRP A 272 8.88 16.43 5.72
C TRP A 272 10.24 17.09 5.41
N LYS A 273 10.70 17.94 6.32
CA LYS A 273 12.00 18.62 6.20
C LYS A 273 13.16 17.62 6.25
N GLY A 274 13.83 17.44 5.12
CA GLY A 274 15.01 16.58 5.00
C GLY A 274 14.69 15.09 5.07
N PRO A 275 15.71 14.25 5.24
CA PRO A 275 15.57 12.81 5.39
C PRO A 275 15.05 12.42 6.78
N ILE A 276 14.58 11.20 6.96
CA ILE A 276 14.31 10.58 8.26
C ILE A 276 15.65 10.50 9.03
N GLY A 277 15.71 11.14 10.21
CA GLY A 277 16.95 11.23 10.99
C GLY A 277 17.48 9.86 11.42
N SER A 278 16.63 9.05 12.06
CA SER A 278 16.87 7.66 12.43
C SER A 278 15.70 6.80 12.00
N PHE A 279 15.93 5.79 11.19
CA PHE A 279 14.92 4.84 10.74
C PHE A 279 15.26 3.45 11.26
N HIS A 280 14.36 2.82 12.01
CA HIS A 280 14.47 1.46 12.47
C HIS A 280 13.35 0.61 11.86
N LEU A 281 13.71 -0.48 11.20
CA LEU A 281 12.79 -1.42 10.58
C LEU A 281 12.87 -2.76 11.31
N THR A 282 11.73 -3.25 11.76
CA THR A 282 11.55 -4.64 12.21
C THR A 282 10.57 -5.33 11.26
N ILE A 283 10.98 -6.41 10.62
CA ILE A 283 10.09 -7.29 9.85
C ILE A 283 9.90 -8.60 10.58
N ASP A 284 8.65 -9.01 10.73
CA ASP A 284 8.29 -10.31 11.32
C ASP A 284 7.61 -11.20 10.29
N LYS A 285 8.26 -12.29 9.91
CA LYS A 285 7.73 -13.29 8.98
C LYS A 285 6.74 -14.27 9.61
N LEU A 286 6.36 -14.08 10.87
CA LEU A 286 5.37 -14.78 11.68
C LEU A 286 5.75 -16.20 12.13
N LYS A 287 6.26 -17.06 11.25
CA LYS A 287 6.67 -18.45 11.59
C LYS A 287 8.13 -18.69 11.22
N PRO A 288 8.88 -19.47 12.00
CA PRO A 288 10.28 -19.79 11.69
C PRO A 288 10.48 -20.45 10.32
N SER A 289 9.48 -21.25 9.87
CA SER A 289 9.48 -21.94 8.58
C SER A 289 9.18 -21.05 7.38
N ASN A 290 8.62 -19.84 7.61
CA ASN A 290 8.28 -18.94 6.54
C ASN A 290 9.55 -18.36 5.87
N ILE A 291 9.48 -18.10 4.59
CA ILE A 291 10.54 -17.46 3.82
C ILE A 291 10.15 -15.99 3.63
N LEU A 292 11.08 -15.09 3.88
CA LEU A 292 10.94 -13.65 3.68
C LEU A 292 11.84 -13.21 2.55
N SER A 293 11.32 -12.36 1.67
CA SER A 293 12.11 -11.65 0.65
C SER A 293 11.63 -10.21 0.49
N LEU A 294 12.56 -9.28 0.30
CA LEU A 294 12.29 -7.88 0.03
C LEU A 294 13.52 -7.21 -0.59
N CYS A 295 13.29 -6.13 -1.34
CA CYS A 295 14.37 -5.25 -1.77
C CYS A 295 14.62 -4.19 -0.67
N TRP A 296 15.80 -4.20 -0.08
CA TRP A 296 16.15 -3.27 0.99
C TRP A 296 17.52 -2.61 0.71
N PRO A 297 17.66 -1.29 0.89
CA PRO A 297 18.90 -0.59 0.53
C PRO A 297 20.02 -0.71 1.57
N GLY A 298 19.72 -1.23 2.77
CA GLY A 298 20.67 -1.38 3.87
C GLY A 298 20.90 -2.82 4.27
N ASP A 299 21.76 -3.02 5.27
CA ASP A 299 21.93 -4.33 5.90
C ASP A 299 20.70 -4.71 6.70
N ILE A 300 20.27 -5.95 6.56
CA ILE A 300 19.18 -6.52 7.35
C ILE A 300 19.70 -7.72 8.13
N LYS A 301 19.50 -7.72 9.45
CA LYS A 301 20.03 -8.75 10.36
C LYS A 301 18.89 -9.58 10.94
N LYS A 302 19.06 -10.89 10.96
CA LYS A 302 18.15 -11.78 11.67
C LYS A 302 18.39 -11.65 13.18
N THR A 303 17.41 -11.16 13.92
CA THR A 303 17.48 -10.90 15.36
C THR A 303 16.67 -11.89 16.20
N GLY A 304 15.85 -12.73 15.53
CA GLY A 304 15.03 -13.73 16.19
C GLY A 304 14.66 -14.89 15.27
N ALA A 305 13.83 -15.81 15.75
CA ALA A 305 13.36 -16.94 14.95
C ALA A 305 12.56 -16.48 13.72
N THR A 306 11.82 -15.36 13.85
CA THR A 306 10.93 -14.81 12.82
C THR A 306 11.27 -13.36 12.45
N ARG A 307 12.14 -12.68 13.21
CA ARG A 307 12.39 -11.24 13.10
C ARG A 307 13.69 -10.92 12.39
N PHE A 308 13.63 -9.85 11.62
CA PHE A 308 14.73 -9.24 10.90
C PHE A 308 14.70 -7.74 11.15
N GLU A 309 15.86 -7.13 11.40
CA GLU A 309 15.97 -5.71 11.74
C GLU A 309 17.02 -5.00 10.91
N SER A 310 16.77 -3.74 10.65
CA SER A 310 17.68 -2.80 9.98
C SER A 310 17.59 -1.42 10.59
N THR A 311 18.71 -0.71 10.65
CA THR A 311 18.73 0.70 11.08
C THR A 311 19.46 1.53 10.05
N LEU A 312 18.85 2.63 9.64
CA LEU A 312 19.43 3.61 8.73
C LEU A 312 19.42 4.99 9.38
N THR A 313 20.39 5.81 9.05
CA THR A 313 20.45 7.22 9.47
C THR A 313 20.39 8.13 8.25
N ASN A 314 19.75 9.28 8.39
CA ASN A 314 19.53 10.23 7.29
C ASN A 314 18.91 9.53 6.05
N PHE A 315 17.87 8.74 6.31
CA PHE A 315 17.25 7.91 5.30
C PHE A 315 16.24 8.70 4.47
N ALA A 316 16.51 8.84 3.17
CA ALA A 316 15.58 9.37 2.17
C ALA A 316 15.07 8.21 1.31
N PRO A 317 13.86 7.68 1.57
CA PRO A 317 13.34 6.53 0.85
C PRO A 317 13.09 6.87 -0.63
N LYS A 318 13.53 5.97 -1.53
CA LYS A 318 13.33 6.10 -2.98
C LYS A 318 12.23 5.21 -3.52
N LYS A 319 11.83 4.21 -2.74
CA LYS A 319 10.79 3.23 -3.06
C LYS A 319 10.06 2.85 -1.78
N ASP A 320 8.85 2.42 -1.93
CA ASP A 320 8.07 1.83 -0.87
C ASP A 320 8.63 0.46 -0.47
N ILE A 321 8.29 0.02 0.74
CA ILE A 321 8.71 -1.28 1.25
C ILE A 321 7.68 -2.30 0.79
N GLN A 322 8.14 -3.32 0.07
CA GLN A 322 7.32 -4.45 -0.35
C GLN A 322 7.92 -5.73 0.22
N ILE A 323 7.16 -6.47 0.99
CA ILE A 323 7.58 -7.76 1.54
C ILE A 323 6.81 -8.91 0.91
N LEU A 324 7.52 -9.97 0.60
CA LEU A 324 7.00 -11.27 0.21
C LEU A 324 7.24 -12.25 1.36
N VAL A 325 6.17 -12.84 1.89
CA VAL A 325 6.26 -13.92 2.88
C VAL A 325 5.63 -15.17 2.28
N LEU A 326 6.42 -16.25 2.20
CA LEU A 326 5.96 -17.55 1.75
C LEU A 326 5.79 -18.49 2.95
N GLU A 327 4.59 -18.99 3.14
CA GLU A 327 4.21 -19.88 4.22
C GLU A 327 3.91 -21.28 3.67
N GLN A 328 4.52 -22.32 4.28
CA GLN A 328 4.17 -23.70 3.93
C GLN A 328 2.72 -23.97 4.36
N PRO A 329 1.89 -24.58 3.49
CA PRO A 329 0.54 -24.96 3.88
C PRO A 329 0.57 -25.93 5.05
N THR A 330 -0.36 -25.75 5.98
CA THR A 330 -0.55 -26.68 7.08
C THR A 330 -1.18 -27.95 6.51
N PRO A 331 -0.66 -29.17 6.76
CA PRO A 331 -1.38 -30.39 6.41
C PRO A 331 -2.73 -30.40 7.13
N ASN A 332 -3.79 -30.69 6.39
CA ASN A 332 -5.11 -30.96 6.96
C ASN A 332 -5.09 -32.22 7.81
#